data_d28a3fd606960519ce9601564806cc42
#
_entry.id   d28a3fd606960519ce9601564806cc42
#
_cell.length_a   1.000
_cell.length_b   1.000
_cell.length_c   1.000
_cell.angle_alpha   90.00
_cell.angle_beta   90.00
_cell.angle_gamma   90.00
#
_symmetry.space_group_name_H-M   'P 1'
#
loop_
_entity.id
_entity.type
_entity.pdbx_description
1 polymer ?
#
loop_
_entity_poly.entity_id
_entity_poly.type
_entity_poly.pdbx_seq_one_letter_code
_entity_poly.pdbx_strand_id
1 'polypeptide(L)'
;MLGTYQYNQIMRKSVVGFGTLFNDIEIRKYHDDGSVYQRMKVPLAYGPRQKFLARLTEQPQLTRPNAITLPRLAFEMTGMVYDPSRKQSPVQYCLTEENNEGLKKTYVPVPYNLEFELNVLSKTQDDCLQIVEQIVPYFQPSFNLSMKLVDEANIRRDVPIILNSITFDDDYEGDFATRRSLVYTLRFTLKTYIYGPTSDTGLIKKAITKEYSTTDLNIASRHRKYTVTPKAKEDKNNDTIVDALDDALLVSGDDFGFNETSGFFEDV
;
A
#
# COMPACT_ATOMS: atom_id res chain seq x y z
N MET A 1 -22.22 -8.17 5.00
CA MET A 1 -20.91 -7.52 5.09
C MET A 1 -19.77 -8.36 4.50
N LEU A 2 -19.72 -9.66 4.67
CA LEU A 2 -18.68 -10.53 4.08
C LEU A 2 -19.01 -11.03 2.65
N GLY A 3 -20.08 -10.57 2.03
CA GLY A 3 -20.52 -11.01 0.71
C GLY A 3 -20.13 -10.12 -0.48
N THR A 4 -19.53 -8.94 -0.24
CA THR A 4 -19.05 -8.05 -1.28
C THR A 4 -17.60 -8.39 -1.62
N TYR A 5 -17.34 -8.71 -2.89
CA TYR A 5 -15.96 -8.91 -3.37
C TYR A 5 -15.18 -7.60 -3.26
N GLN A 6 -14.02 -7.68 -2.58
CA GLN A 6 -13.10 -6.56 -2.47
C GLN A 6 -11.66 -7.08 -2.43
N TYR A 7 -10.82 -6.53 -3.27
CA TYR A 7 -9.41 -6.92 -3.33
C TYR A 7 -8.50 -5.77 -3.75
N ASN A 8 -8.00 -5.03 -2.77
CA ASN A 8 -7.09 -3.87 -2.97
C ASN A 8 -5.63 -4.29 -3.25
N GLN A 9 -5.34 -5.57 -3.31
CA GLN A 9 -4.00 -6.15 -3.54
C GLN A 9 -2.92 -5.68 -2.54
N ILE A 10 -3.29 -5.20 -1.36
CA ILE A 10 -2.37 -4.60 -0.39
C ILE A 10 -1.25 -5.57 -0.01
N MET A 11 -1.60 -6.83 0.29
CA MET A 11 -0.60 -7.86 0.62
C MET A 11 0.35 -8.12 -0.55
N ARG A 12 -0.18 -8.26 -1.77
CA ARG A 12 0.63 -8.46 -2.97
C ARG A 12 1.56 -7.28 -3.22
N LYS A 13 1.06 -6.04 -3.11
CA LYS A 13 1.85 -4.82 -3.23
C LYS A 13 2.96 -4.76 -2.18
N SER A 14 2.67 -5.18 -0.93
CA SER A 14 3.66 -5.24 0.16
C SER A 14 4.77 -6.24 -0.12
N VAL A 15 4.44 -7.43 -0.62
CA VAL A 15 5.43 -8.46 -1.01
C VAL A 15 6.30 -7.97 -2.16
N VAL A 16 5.70 -7.38 -3.19
CA VAL A 16 6.44 -6.82 -4.33
C VAL A 16 7.32 -5.65 -3.90
N GLY A 17 6.76 -4.72 -3.09
CA GLY A 17 7.49 -3.59 -2.55
C GLY A 17 8.70 -4.01 -1.71
N PHE A 18 8.53 -5.00 -0.85
CA PHE A 18 9.63 -5.57 -0.07
C PHE A 18 10.71 -6.17 -0.98
N GLY A 19 10.33 -6.96 -1.97
CA GLY A 19 11.28 -7.57 -2.90
C GLY A 19 12.05 -6.56 -3.74
N THR A 20 11.43 -5.44 -4.14
CA THR A 20 12.13 -4.41 -4.94
C THR A 20 13.28 -3.74 -4.19
N LEU A 21 13.23 -3.66 -2.86
CA LEU A 21 14.29 -3.06 -2.05
C LEU A 21 15.63 -3.82 -2.17
N PHE A 22 15.58 -5.12 -2.37
CA PHE A 22 16.77 -6.00 -2.36
C PHE A 22 17.15 -6.50 -3.75
N ASN A 23 16.51 -6.00 -4.80
CA ASN A 23 16.70 -6.53 -6.16
C ASN A 23 18.02 -6.10 -6.82
N ASP A 24 18.67 -5.05 -6.32
CA ASP A 24 19.85 -4.46 -6.95
C ASP A 24 21.14 -4.62 -6.14
N ILE A 25 21.19 -5.61 -5.26
CA ILE A 25 22.36 -5.91 -4.44
C ILE A 25 23.41 -6.58 -5.34
N GLU A 26 24.65 -6.06 -5.27
CA GLU A 26 25.82 -6.56 -6.01
C GLU A 26 26.93 -6.97 -5.04
N ILE A 27 27.66 -8.01 -5.39
CA ILE A 27 28.94 -8.34 -4.76
C ILE A 27 30.09 -8.03 -5.70
N ARG A 28 31.23 -7.64 -5.11
CA ARG A 28 32.47 -7.35 -5.84
C ARG A 28 33.59 -8.19 -5.28
N LYS A 29 34.35 -8.78 -6.16
CA LYS A 29 35.59 -9.50 -5.82
C LYS A 29 36.77 -8.67 -6.27
N TYR A 30 37.80 -8.61 -5.41
CA TYR A 30 38.98 -7.77 -5.59
C TYR A 30 40.21 -8.63 -5.79
N HIS A 31 41.14 -8.16 -6.60
CA HIS A 31 42.51 -8.67 -6.65
C HIS A 31 43.28 -8.19 -5.42
N ASP A 32 44.47 -8.76 -5.19
CA ASP A 32 45.37 -8.36 -4.10
C ASP A 32 45.85 -6.89 -4.22
N ASP A 33 45.78 -6.33 -5.44
CA ASP A 33 46.10 -4.93 -5.74
C ASP A 33 44.94 -3.96 -5.48
N GLY A 34 43.77 -4.47 -5.01
CA GLY A 34 42.55 -3.69 -4.75
C GLY A 34 41.69 -3.40 -5.99
N SER A 35 42.07 -3.87 -7.16
CA SER A 35 41.25 -3.74 -8.37
C SER A 35 40.11 -4.75 -8.39
N VAL A 36 38.94 -4.33 -8.90
CA VAL A 36 37.76 -5.20 -9.01
C VAL A 36 37.90 -6.11 -10.23
N TYR A 37 38.00 -7.41 -10.04
CA TYR A 37 38.02 -8.36 -11.14
C TYR A 37 36.66 -8.95 -11.51
N GLN A 38 35.70 -8.98 -10.57
CA GLN A 38 34.37 -9.52 -10.82
C GLN A 38 33.29 -8.71 -10.11
N ARG A 39 32.24 -8.38 -10.85
CA ARG A 39 30.98 -7.86 -10.30
C ARG A 39 29.89 -8.86 -10.59
N MET A 40 29.07 -9.15 -9.58
CA MET A 40 27.97 -10.08 -9.73
C MET A 40 26.73 -9.55 -9.01
N LYS A 41 25.62 -9.41 -9.76
CA LYS A 41 24.32 -9.10 -9.17
C LYS A 41 23.79 -10.34 -8.47
N VAL A 42 23.33 -10.19 -7.23
CA VAL A 42 22.78 -11.28 -6.42
C VAL A 42 21.32 -11.51 -6.80
N PRO A 43 20.95 -12.68 -7.33
CA PRO A 43 19.59 -12.96 -7.72
C PRO A 43 18.70 -13.09 -6.49
N LEU A 44 17.53 -12.42 -6.54
CA LEU A 44 16.50 -12.46 -5.53
C LEU A 44 15.33 -13.36 -5.99
N ALA A 45 14.78 -14.17 -5.08
CA ALA A 45 13.59 -14.96 -5.38
C ALA A 45 12.64 -15.03 -4.17
N TYR A 46 11.33 -15.06 -4.45
CA TYR A 46 10.31 -15.29 -3.44
C TYR A 46 10.15 -16.80 -3.18
N GLY A 47 10.26 -17.19 -1.93
CA GLY A 47 10.03 -18.55 -1.49
C GLY A 47 10.80 -18.93 -0.23
N PRO A 48 10.36 -20.00 0.44
CA PRO A 48 10.94 -20.44 1.69
C PRO A 48 12.40 -20.91 1.52
N ARG A 49 13.20 -20.64 2.55
CA ARG A 49 14.61 -21.06 2.66
C ARG A 49 14.81 -22.54 2.29
N GLN A 50 13.95 -23.40 2.82
CA GLN A 50 14.03 -24.85 2.64
C GLN A 50 13.96 -25.28 1.16
N LYS A 51 13.17 -24.60 0.34
CA LYS A 51 13.08 -24.87 -1.09
C LYS A 51 14.41 -24.69 -1.82
N PHE A 52 15.18 -23.71 -1.42
CA PHE A 52 16.48 -23.41 -2.02
C PHE A 52 17.56 -24.35 -1.50
N LEU A 53 17.53 -24.70 -0.22
CA LEU A 53 18.44 -25.69 0.38
C LEU A 53 18.21 -27.08 -0.22
N ALA A 54 16.96 -27.54 -0.34
CA ALA A 54 16.65 -28.81 -0.98
C ALA A 54 17.19 -28.89 -2.43
N ARG A 55 17.08 -27.82 -3.20
CA ARG A 55 17.65 -27.78 -4.56
C ARG A 55 19.18 -27.80 -4.60
N LEU A 56 19.84 -27.28 -3.55
CA LEU A 56 21.31 -27.37 -3.44
C LEU A 56 21.76 -28.80 -3.14
N THR A 57 20.99 -29.53 -2.31
CA THR A 57 21.30 -30.93 -1.96
C THR A 57 20.94 -31.91 -3.08
N GLU A 58 19.82 -31.71 -3.79
CA GLU A 58 19.38 -32.58 -4.88
C GLU A 58 20.25 -32.48 -6.15
N GLN A 59 20.91 -31.34 -6.38
CA GLN A 59 21.72 -31.11 -7.59
C GLN A 59 23.15 -30.65 -7.26
N PRO A 60 24.00 -31.55 -6.74
CA PRO A 60 25.39 -31.21 -6.39
C PRO A 60 26.27 -30.88 -7.60
N GLN A 61 25.87 -31.24 -8.83
CA GLN A 61 26.63 -30.95 -10.06
C GLN A 61 26.15 -29.67 -10.74
N LEU A 62 26.98 -28.63 -10.70
CA LEU A 62 26.75 -27.30 -11.34
C LEU A 62 26.72 -27.31 -12.87
N THR A 63 26.89 -28.45 -13.51
CA THR A 63 26.93 -28.61 -14.97
C THR A 63 25.55 -28.61 -15.65
N ARG A 64 24.47 -28.63 -14.89
CA ARG A 64 23.11 -28.59 -15.47
C ARG A 64 22.62 -27.15 -15.57
N PRO A 65 21.90 -26.76 -16.66
CA PRO A 65 21.43 -25.39 -16.88
C PRO A 65 20.45 -24.87 -15.82
N ASN A 66 19.91 -25.75 -14.96
CA ASN A 66 18.99 -25.40 -13.87
C ASN A 66 19.65 -25.38 -12.48
N ALA A 67 20.99 -25.43 -12.41
CA ALA A 67 21.69 -25.37 -11.13
C ALA A 67 21.51 -23.99 -10.47
N ILE A 68 21.24 -23.97 -9.16
CA ILE A 68 21.14 -22.74 -8.39
C ILE A 68 22.53 -22.13 -8.25
N THR A 69 22.67 -20.89 -8.70
CA THR A 69 23.90 -20.12 -8.48
C THR A 69 23.90 -19.50 -7.10
N LEU A 70 25.00 -19.57 -6.38
CA LEU A 70 25.27 -18.84 -5.14
C LEU A 70 26.27 -17.73 -5.43
N PRO A 71 26.21 -16.58 -4.74
CA PRO A 71 25.25 -16.21 -3.70
C PRO A 71 23.86 -15.92 -4.23
N ARG A 72 22.85 -16.03 -3.36
CA ARG A 72 21.45 -15.82 -3.67
C ARG A 72 20.69 -15.25 -2.50
N LEU A 73 19.68 -14.44 -2.79
CA LEU A 73 18.69 -13.96 -1.82
C LEU A 73 17.36 -14.71 -2.00
N ALA A 74 16.78 -15.11 -0.90
CA ALA A 74 15.44 -15.67 -0.85
C ALA A 74 14.62 -14.95 0.22
N PHE A 75 13.38 -14.57 -0.08
CA PHE A 75 12.52 -13.96 0.92
C PHE A 75 11.13 -14.55 0.91
N GLU A 76 10.50 -14.53 2.05
CA GLU A 76 9.10 -14.96 2.22
C GLU A 76 8.39 -14.12 3.27
N MET A 77 7.08 -14.07 3.17
CA MET A 77 6.20 -13.55 4.22
C MET A 77 5.89 -14.69 5.17
N THR A 78 6.33 -14.57 6.43
CA THR A 78 6.22 -15.63 7.45
C THR A 78 4.96 -15.50 8.30
N GLY A 79 4.44 -14.28 8.46
CA GLY A 79 3.28 -14.05 9.31
C GLY A 79 2.60 -12.71 9.10
N MET A 80 1.44 -12.58 9.73
CA MET A 80 0.67 -11.34 9.80
C MET A 80 0.06 -11.22 11.20
N VAL A 81 0.35 -10.11 11.88
CA VAL A 81 -0.08 -9.85 13.27
C VAL A 81 -0.84 -8.53 13.33
N TYR A 82 -2.00 -8.53 13.98
CA TYR A 82 -2.76 -7.30 14.26
C TYR A 82 -1.98 -6.41 15.25
N ASP A 83 -1.94 -5.10 14.96
CA ASP A 83 -1.27 -4.12 15.82
C ASP A 83 -2.28 -3.28 16.61
N PRO A 84 -2.55 -3.61 17.89
CA PRO A 84 -3.52 -2.88 18.70
C PRO A 84 -3.08 -1.46 19.06
N SER A 85 -1.77 -1.16 19.02
CA SER A 85 -1.24 0.16 19.37
C SER A 85 -1.63 1.25 18.36
N ARG A 86 -1.86 0.85 17.10
CA ARG A 86 -2.26 1.72 16.00
C ARG A 86 -3.76 1.68 15.69
N LYS A 87 -4.55 1.04 16.55
CA LYS A 87 -6.01 0.94 16.40
C LYS A 87 -6.64 2.33 16.39
N GLN A 88 -7.51 2.57 15.41
CA GLN A 88 -8.35 3.76 15.31
C GLN A 88 -9.82 3.39 15.57
N SER A 89 -10.67 4.40 15.81
CA SER A 89 -12.10 4.16 16.04
C SER A 89 -12.77 3.58 14.80
N PRO A 90 -13.49 2.46 14.89
CA PRO A 90 -14.11 1.81 13.73
C PRO A 90 -15.26 2.61 13.09
N VAL A 91 -15.77 3.63 13.79
CA VAL A 91 -16.87 4.50 13.31
C VAL A 91 -16.35 5.61 12.39
N GLN A 92 -15.06 5.92 12.43
CA GLN A 92 -14.48 6.95 11.61
C GLN A 92 -14.39 6.52 10.15
N TYR A 93 -14.55 7.48 9.26
CA TYR A 93 -14.38 7.30 7.82
C TYR A 93 -13.66 8.50 7.21
N CYS A 94 -13.02 8.28 6.10
CA CYS A 94 -12.42 9.32 5.27
C CYS A 94 -13.23 9.45 3.99
N LEU A 95 -13.46 10.69 3.58
CA LEU A 95 -13.97 11.01 2.25
C LEU A 95 -12.79 11.37 1.38
N THR A 96 -12.68 10.73 0.23
CA THR A 96 -11.62 10.99 -0.75
C THR A 96 -12.27 11.30 -2.08
N GLU A 97 -11.78 12.32 -2.75
CA GLU A 97 -12.21 12.70 -4.08
C GLU A 97 -11.57 11.78 -5.13
N GLU A 98 -12.37 11.29 -6.06
CA GLU A 98 -11.91 10.51 -7.19
C GLU A 98 -12.00 11.34 -8.47
N ASN A 99 -10.86 11.90 -8.94
CA ASN A 99 -10.70 12.51 -10.28
C ASN A 99 -11.90 13.35 -10.78
N ASN A 100 -12.51 14.17 -9.92
CA ASN A 100 -13.68 15.00 -10.21
C ASN A 100 -15.02 14.24 -10.43
N GLU A 101 -15.08 12.93 -10.24
CA GLU A 101 -16.31 12.15 -10.52
C GLU A 101 -17.20 11.87 -9.29
N GLY A 102 -16.75 12.21 -8.09
CA GLY A 102 -17.53 12.00 -6.87
C GLY A 102 -16.70 11.82 -5.61
N LEU A 103 -17.40 11.70 -4.48
CA LEU A 103 -16.78 11.40 -3.20
C LEU A 103 -16.84 9.91 -2.90
N LYS A 104 -15.68 9.31 -2.63
CA LYS A 104 -15.59 7.94 -2.11
C LYS A 104 -15.42 7.94 -0.61
N LYS A 105 -16.26 7.18 0.05
CA LYS A 105 -16.23 6.95 1.50
C LYS A 105 -15.45 5.67 1.78
N THR A 106 -14.40 5.79 2.57
CA THR A 106 -13.59 4.66 3.02
C THR A 106 -13.55 4.65 4.55
N TYR A 107 -13.88 3.53 5.16
CA TYR A 107 -13.71 3.38 6.60
C TYR A 107 -12.24 3.32 6.99
N VAL A 108 -11.95 3.71 8.23
CA VAL A 108 -10.61 3.68 8.77
C VAL A 108 -10.01 2.27 8.64
N PRO A 109 -8.77 2.17 8.14
CA PRO A 109 -8.15 0.88 7.89
C PRO A 109 -7.72 0.18 9.18
N VAL A 110 -7.60 -1.13 9.09
CA VAL A 110 -7.12 -1.97 10.18
C VAL A 110 -5.60 -2.09 10.10
N PRO A 111 -4.85 -1.77 11.19
CA PRO A 111 -3.40 -1.88 11.22
C PRO A 111 -2.94 -3.33 11.37
N TYR A 112 -2.04 -3.75 10.49
CA TYR A 112 -1.38 -5.04 10.56
C TYR A 112 0.14 -4.90 10.37
N ASN A 113 0.87 -5.75 11.06
CA ASN A 113 2.29 -5.97 10.88
C ASN A 113 2.47 -7.23 10.04
N LEU A 114 3.12 -7.10 8.89
CA LEU A 114 3.52 -8.23 8.06
C LEU A 114 4.95 -8.60 8.41
N GLU A 115 5.19 -9.85 8.71
CA GLU A 115 6.51 -10.38 9.04
C GLU A 115 7.14 -10.96 7.79
N PHE A 116 8.37 -10.53 7.50
CA PHE A 116 9.17 -11.00 6.38
C PHE A 116 10.49 -11.57 6.86
N GLU A 117 10.93 -12.59 6.19
CA GLU A 117 12.23 -13.19 6.37
C GLU A 117 13.01 -13.10 5.04
N LEU A 118 14.22 -12.53 5.10
CA LEU A 118 15.16 -12.48 4.00
C LEU A 118 16.35 -13.36 4.32
N ASN A 119 16.56 -14.37 3.52
CA ASN A 119 17.64 -15.32 3.65
C ASN A 119 18.72 -15.04 2.61
N VAL A 120 19.95 -14.83 3.07
CA VAL A 120 21.14 -14.71 2.25
C VAL A 120 21.85 -16.05 2.23
N LEU A 121 21.94 -16.67 1.07
CA LEU A 121 22.59 -17.95 0.87
C LEU A 121 23.91 -17.74 0.10
N SER A 122 25.04 -18.15 0.68
CA SER A 122 26.35 -18.06 0.03
C SER A 122 27.25 -19.26 0.37
N LYS A 123 28.36 -19.37 -0.35
CA LYS A 123 29.42 -20.35 -0.07
C LYS A 123 30.52 -19.75 0.80
N THR A 124 30.71 -18.46 0.75
CA THR A 124 31.79 -17.73 1.43
C THR A 124 31.20 -16.76 2.43
N GLN A 125 31.85 -16.58 3.55
CA GLN A 125 31.45 -15.63 4.58
C GLN A 125 31.57 -14.20 4.09
N ASP A 126 32.60 -13.91 3.31
CA ASP A 126 32.84 -12.57 2.75
C ASP A 126 31.68 -12.09 1.86
N ASP A 127 31.17 -12.95 0.99
CA ASP A 127 29.99 -12.63 0.16
C ASP A 127 28.76 -12.31 1.00
N CYS A 128 28.53 -13.06 2.11
CA CYS A 128 27.42 -12.78 3.03
C CYS A 128 27.58 -11.45 3.75
N LEU A 129 28.80 -11.13 4.23
CA LEU A 129 29.08 -9.88 4.92
C LEU A 129 28.92 -8.68 3.99
N GLN A 130 29.42 -8.76 2.76
CA GLN A 130 29.23 -7.70 1.76
C GLN A 130 27.75 -7.42 1.49
N ILE A 131 26.90 -8.45 1.44
CA ILE A 131 25.46 -8.29 1.24
C ILE A 131 24.81 -7.63 2.45
N VAL A 132 25.12 -8.10 3.66
CA VAL A 132 24.53 -7.57 4.90
C VAL A 132 24.95 -6.12 5.14
N GLU A 133 26.21 -5.77 4.90
CA GLU A 133 26.70 -4.40 5.02
C GLU A 133 26.06 -3.42 4.02
N GLN A 134 25.57 -3.89 2.89
CA GLN A 134 24.78 -3.06 1.97
C GLN A 134 23.34 -2.83 2.45
N ILE A 135 22.78 -3.72 3.27
CA ILE A 135 21.40 -3.66 3.72
C ILE A 135 21.26 -2.83 5.01
N VAL A 136 22.08 -3.14 6.02
CA VAL A 136 21.93 -2.62 7.39
C VAL A 136 21.88 -1.09 7.49
N PRO A 137 22.70 -0.31 6.77
CA PRO A 137 22.73 1.15 6.94
C PRO A 137 21.42 1.86 6.57
N TYR A 138 20.57 1.24 5.76
CA TYR A 138 19.28 1.83 5.36
C TYR A 138 18.18 1.71 6.43
N PHE A 139 18.42 0.90 7.47
CA PHE A 139 17.44 0.64 8.52
C PHE A 139 17.84 1.30 9.85
N GLN A 140 17.59 2.62 9.97
CA GLN A 140 17.86 3.42 11.17
C GLN A 140 16.63 4.23 11.62
N PRO A 141 15.75 3.73 12.44
CA PRO A 141 15.43 2.33 12.78
C PRO A 141 14.55 1.67 11.71
N SER A 142 14.00 2.44 10.75
CA SER A 142 13.10 1.94 9.72
C SER A 142 13.37 2.58 8.37
N PHE A 143 13.12 1.81 7.32
CA PHE A 143 13.03 2.29 5.96
C PHE A 143 11.57 2.55 5.60
N ASN A 144 11.24 3.75 5.09
CA ASN A 144 9.88 4.11 4.71
C ASN A 144 9.66 3.89 3.21
N LEU A 145 8.74 3.00 2.89
CA LEU A 145 8.32 2.72 1.53
C LEU A 145 6.96 3.37 1.25
N SER A 146 6.92 4.31 0.32
CA SER A 146 5.66 4.93 -0.09
C SER A 146 4.90 4.02 -1.06
N MET A 147 3.70 3.60 -0.68
CA MET A 147 2.87 2.69 -1.47
C MET A 147 1.45 3.22 -1.66
N LYS A 148 0.89 3.00 -2.86
CA LYS A 148 -0.53 3.24 -3.13
C LYS A 148 -1.32 2.02 -2.67
N LEU A 149 -1.98 2.13 -1.50
CA LEU A 149 -2.68 1.02 -0.86
C LEU A 149 -4.06 0.77 -1.48
N VAL A 150 -4.81 1.84 -1.78
CA VAL A 150 -6.13 1.76 -2.43
C VAL A 150 -6.08 2.54 -3.74
N ASP A 151 -6.28 1.85 -4.85
CA ASP A 151 -6.21 2.48 -6.18
C ASP A 151 -7.44 3.34 -6.45
N GLU A 152 -8.63 2.85 -6.10
CA GLU A 152 -9.92 3.53 -6.30
C GLU A 152 -10.02 4.87 -5.55
N ALA A 153 -9.49 4.94 -4.35
CA ALA A 153 -9.51 6.16 -3.52
C ALA A 153 -8.18 6.93 -3.56
N ASN A 154 -7.25 6.58 -4.44
CA ASN A 154 -5.91 7.18 -4.59
C ASN A 154 -5.14 7.33 -3.26
N ILE A 155 -5.36 6.43 -2.31
CA ILE A 155 -4.77 6.51 -0.98
C ILE A 155 -3.33 6.02 -1.04
N ARG A 156 -2.38 6.93 -0.82
CA ARG A 156 -0.95 6.65 -0.63
C ARG A 156 -0.61 6.71 0.84
N ARG A 157 0.22 5.77 1.30
CA ARG A 157 0.75 5.74 2.67
C ARG A 157 2.21 5.35 2.67
N ASP A 158 2.94 5.92 3.59
CA ASP A 158 4.28 5.48 3.91
C ASP A 158 4.20 4.29 4.84
N VAL A 159 4.81 3.20 4.41
CA VAL A 159 4.83 1.92 5.10
C VAL A 159 6.23 1.71 5.65
N PRO A 160 6.44 1.85 6.97
CA PRO A 160 7.73 1.62 7.57
C PRO A 160 8.06 0.12 7.62
N ILE A 161 9.28 -0.20 7.24
CA ILE A 161 9.89 -1.52 7.30
C ILE A 161 11.01 -1.48 8.33
N ILE A 162 10.91 -2.29 9.36
CA ILE A 162 11.85 -2.33 10.48
C ILE A 162 12.65 -3.61 10.42
N LEU A 163 13.97 -3.52 10.52
CA LEU A 163 14.84 -4.68 10.70
C LEU A 163 14.88 -5.04 12.18
N ASN A 164 14.36 -6.22 12.53
CA ASN A 164 14.26 -6.67 13.92
C ASN A 164 15.50 -7.42 14.40
N SER A 165 15.99 -8.35 13.59
CA SER A 165 17.12 -9.20 13.97
C SER A 165 17.85 -9.78 12.75
N ILE A 166 19.11 -10.11 12.97
CA ILE A 166 19.95 -10.83 12.01
C ILE A 166 20.49 -12.05 12.74
N THR A 167 20.28 -13.24 12.18
CA THR A 167 20.82 -14.50 12.69
C THR A 167 21.77 -15.11 11.67
N PHE A 168 22.83 -15.70 12.16
CA PHE A 168 23.87 -16.34 11.34
C PHE A 168 23.81 -17.83 11.60
N ASP A 169 23.45 -18.61 10.58
CA ASP A 169 23.43 -20.06 10.64
C ASP A 169 24.55 -20.58 9.71
N ASP A 170 25.50 -21.27 10.29
CA ASP A 170 26.54 -22.00 9.57
C ASP A 170 26.19 -23.50 9.62
N ASP A 171 25.51 -23.96 8.59
CA ASP A 171 25.06 -25.35 8.50
C ASP A 171 26.21 -26.20 7.96
N TYR A 172 26.93 -26.81 8.90
CA TYR A 172 27.99 -27.78 8.63
C TYR A 172 27.50 -29.17 8.93
N GLU A 173 26.75 -29.76 8.00
CA GLU A 173 26.34 -31.17 8.08
C GLU A 173 27.12 -31.99 7.06
N GLY A 174 28.02 -32.86 7.53
CA GLY A 174 28.63 -33.88 6.70
C GLY A 174 30.15 -33.81 6.46
N ASP A 175 30.64 -34.71 5.62
CA ASP A 175 32.04 -34.91 5.23
C ASP A 175 32.64 -33.68 4.54
N PHE A 176 33.98 -33.51 4.60
CA PHE A 176 34.74 -32.41 3.95
C PHE A 176 34.44 -32.21 2.44
N ALA A 177 33.83 -33.19 1.79
CA ALA A 177 33.40 -33.14 0.39
C ALA A 177 32.03 -32.49 0.18
N THR A 178 31.24 -32.28 1.25
CA THR A 178 29.88 -31.71 1.14
C THR A 178 29.94 -30.21 1.06
N ARG A 179 29.10 -29.62 0.18
CA ARG A 179 29.05 -28.17 -0.02
C ARG A 179 28.55 -27.48 1.23
N ARG A 180 29.39 -26.64 1.82
CA ARG A 180 29.02 -25.71 2.87
C ARG A 180 28.12 -24.62 2.31
N SER A 181 26.96 -24.42 2.87
CA SER A 181 26.10 -23.28 2.61
C SER A 181 25.97 -22.44 3.87
N LEU A 182 26.40 -21.20 3.81
CA LEU A 182 26.18 -20.20 4.87
C LEU A 182 24.83 -19.57 4.64
N VAL A 183 24.04 -19.44 5.71
CA VAL A 183 22.73 -18.81 5.65
C VAL A 183 22.63 -17.72 6.70
N TYR A 184 22.46 -16.47 6.23
CA TYR A 184 22.18 -15.34 7.10
C TYR A 184 20.73 -14.96 6.95
N THR A 185 20.00 -14.95 8.07
CA THR A 185 18.56 -14.70 8.10
C THR A 185 18.29 -13.34 8.73
N LEU A 186 17.70 -12.43 7.95
CA LEU A 186 17.28 -11.11 8.39
C LEU A 186 15.75 -11.09 8.55
N ARG A 187 15.27 -10.71 9.73
CA ARG A 187 13.83 -10.64 10.01
C ARG A 187 13.36 -9.20 10.04
N PHE A 188 12.28 -8.94 9.31
CA PHE A 188 11.71 -7.62 9.14
C PHE A 188 10.24 -7.59 9.55
N THR A 189 9.81 -6.44 10.06
CA THR A 189 8.39 -6.12 10.28
C THR A 189 8.00 -4.95 9.40
N LEU A 190 7.05 -5.18 8.50
CA LEU A 190 6.44 -4.17 7.64
C LEU A 190 5.09 -3.75 8.24
N LYS A 191 4.96 -2.47 8.62
CA LYS A 191 3.76 -1.94 9.27
C LYS A 191 2.80 -1.36 8.25
N THR A 192 1.80 -2.14 7.85
CA THR A 192 0.81 -1.73 6.85
C THR A 192 -0.58 -1.51 7.43
N TYR A 193 -1.49 -1.08 6.57
CA TYR A 193 -2.91 -0.88 6.86
C TYR A 193 -3.74 -1.62 5.82
N ILE A 194 -4.72 -2.38 6.27
CA ILE A 194 -5.66 -3.09 5.40
C ILE A 194 -6.97 -2.29 5.36
N TYR A 195 -7.34 -1.85 4.17
CA TYR A 195 -8.55 -1.08 3.91
C TYR A 195 -9.74 -1.98 3.61
N GLY A 196 -10.90 -1.57 4.14
CA GLY A 196 -12.20 -2.14 3.85
C GLY A 196 -12.76 -1.69 2.49
N PRO A 197 -14.04 -2.05 2.19
CA PRO A 197 -14.70 -1.62 0.97
C PRO A 197 -14.83 -0.10 0.89
N THR A 198 -14.68 0.41 -0.32
CA THR A 198 -15.04 1.79 -0.65
C THR A 198 -16.50 1.85 -1.06
N SER A 199 -17.19 2.91 -0.71
CA SER A 199 -18.57 3.15 -1.14
C SER A 199 -18.69 4.54 -1.75
N ASP A 200 -19.45 4.65 -2.81
CA ASP A 200 -19.77 5.93 -3.41
C ASP A 200 -20.67 6.72 -2.48
N THR A 201 -20.40 7.99 -2.32
CA THR A 201 -21.18 8.89 -1.47
C THR A 201 -21.79 9.98 -2.35
N GLY A 202 -23.09 10.11 -2.28
CA GLY A 202 -23.80 11.19 -2.98
C GLY A 202 -23.44 12.57 -2.42
N LEU A 203 -23.31 13.55 -3.31
CA LEU A 203 -23.19 14.96 -2.95
C LEU A 203 -24.56 15.55 -2.67
N ILE A 204 -24.67 16.37 -1.63
CA ILE A 204 -25.87 17.18 -1.40
C ILE A 204 -25.81 18.36 -2.36
N LYS A 205 -26.59 18.27 -3.46
CA LYS A 205 -26.66 19.33 -4.48
C LYS A 205 -27.78 20.34 -4.20
N LYS A 206 -28.72 20.06 -3.28
CA LYS A 206 -29.84 20.95 -2.99
C LYS A 206 -30.19 20.89 -1.52
N ALA A 207 -30.20 22.02 -0.86
CA ALA A 207 -30.69 22.19 0.51
C ALA A 207 -31.98 22.99 0.49
N ILE A 208 -33.04 22.48 1.13
CA ILE A 208 -34.33 23.16 1.23
C ILE A 208 -34.69 23.27 2.72
N THR A 209 -34.81 24.50 3.20
CA THR A 209 -35.33 24.80 4.53
C THR A 209 -36.76 25.32 4.40
N LYS A 210 -37.71 24.73 5.13
CA LYS A 210 -39.09 25.16 5.18
C LYS A 210 -39.42 25.56 6.60
N GLU A 211 -39.96 26.75 6.78
CA GLU A 211 -40.44 27.26 8.05
C GLU A 211 -41.98 27.21 8.07
N TYR A 212 -42.53 26.71 9.15
CA TYR A 212 -43.98 26.54 9.36
C TYR A 212 -44.47 27.37 10.53
N SER A 213 -45.73 27.83 10.48
CA SER A 213 -46.36 28.65 11.52
C SER A 213 -46.60 27.90 12.84
N THR A 214 -46.66 26.58 12.80
CA THR A 214 -46.95 25.72 13.98
C THR A 214 -46.24 24.38 13.82
N THR A 215 -46.10 23.65 14.92
CA THR A 215 -45.49 22.31 14.95
C THR A 215 -46.42 21.20 14.48
N ASP A 216 -47.75 21.46 14.37
CA ASP A 216 -48.70 20.50 13.82
C ASP A 216 -48.70 20.60 12.29
N LEU A 217 -48.06 19.65 11.63
CA LEU A 217 -47.89 19.63 10.18
C LEU A 217 -49.18 19.43 9.38
N ASN A 218 -50.29 18.99 10.05
CA ASN A 218 -51.59 18.79 9.38
C ASN A 218 -52.34 20.12 9.13
N ILE A 219 -52.07 21.13 9.97
CA ILE A 219 -52.73 22.43 9.91
C ILE A 219 -51.76 23.60 9.69
N ALA A 220 -50.48 23.32 9.62
CA ALA A 220 -49.43 24.32 9.51
C ALA A 220 -49.38 24.88 8.08
N SER A 221 -49.55 26.17 7.91
CA SER A 221 -49.17 26.86 6.67
C SER A 221 -47.69 27.12 6.65
N ARG A 222 -47.07 26.92 5.46
CA ARG A 222 -45.67 27.23 5.27
C ARG A 222 -45.45 28.73 5.25
N HIS A 223 -44.61 29.23 6.14
CA HIS A 223 -44.30 30.65 6.23
C HIS A 223 -43.19 31.04 5.21
N ARG A 224 -42.15 30.23 5.12
CA ARG A 224 -41.02 30.50 4.27
C ARG A 224 -40.43 29.23 3.70
N LYS A 225 -39.99 29.29 2.46
CA LYS A 225 -39.15 28.28 1.81
C LYS A 225 -37.84 28.92 1.37
N TYR A 226 -36.74 28.40 1.83
CA TYR A 226 -35.40 28.82 1.42
C TYR A 226 -34.72 27.66 0.73
N THR A 227 -34.27 27.88 -0.50
CA THR A 227 -33.61 26.84 -1.31
C THR A 227 -32.24 27.34 -1.74
N VAL A 228 -31.22 26.53 -1.48
CA VAL A 228 -29.85 26.76 -1.91
C VAL A 228 -29.45 25.66 -2.88
N THR A 229 -28.98 26.05 -4.06
CA THR A 229 -28.41 25.15 -5.07
C THR A 229 -27.03 25.67 -5.51
N PRO A 230 -26.09 24.81 -5.87
CA PRO A 230 -24.84 25.27 -6.43
C PRO A 230 -25.07 25.93 -7.79
N LYS A 231 -24.24 26.91 -8.14
CA LYS A 231 -24.26 27.64 -9.41
C LYS A 231 -22.91 27.48 -10.09
N ALA A 232 -22.91 27.01 -11.33
CA ALA A 232 -21.72 26.92 -12.16
C ALA A 232 -21.14 28.30 -12.41
N LYS A 233 -19.83 28.45 -12.43
CA LYS A 233 -19.10 29.64 -12.86
C LYS A 233 -18.51 29.47 -14.24
N GLU A 234 -18.42 28.25 -14.72
CA GLU A 234 -17.86 27.88 -16.00
C GLU A 234 -18.85 27.02 -16.80
N ASP A 235 -18.79 27.11 -18.11
CA ASP A 235 -19.53 26.27 -19.04
C ASP A 235 -19.01 24.81 -18.94
N LYS A 236 -19.85 23.90 -18.45
CA LYS A 236 -19.53 22.48 -18.26
C LYS A 236 -20.06 21.60 -19.40
N ASN A 237 -21.08 22.06 -20.12
CA ASN A 237 -21.69 21.33 -21.21
C ASN A 237 -21.09 21.71 -22.60
N ASN A 238 -20.17 22.71 -22.64
CA ASN A 238 -19.52 23.25 -23.84
C ASN A 238 -20.49 23.88 -24.88
N ASP A 239 -21.55 24.51 -24.42
CA ASP A 239 -22.49 25.21 -25.29
C ASP A 239 -22.21 26.74 -25.40
N THR A 240 -21.14 27.20 -24.74
CA THR A 240 -20.69 28.60 -24.66
C THR A 240 -21.50 29.52 -23.74
N ILE A 241 -22.49 28.99 -23.03
CA ILE A 241 -23.38 29.73 -22.13
C ILE A 241 -23.35 29.06 -20.76
N VAL A 242 -23.13 29.81 -19.69
CA VAL A 242 -23.20 29.30 -18.33
C VAL A 242 -24.67 29.35 -17.85
N ASP A 243 -25.33 28.20 -17.75
CA ASP A 243 -26.75 28.12 -17.44
C ASP A 243 -27.09 27.03 -16.38
N ALA A 244 -28.38 26.75 -16.18
CA ALA A 244 -28.85 25.78 -15.22
C ALA A 244 -28.52 24.32 -15.59
N LEU A 245 -28.16 24.03 -16.83
CA LEU A 245 -27.71 22.70 -17.26
C LEU A 245 -26.29 22.44 -16.73
N ASP A 246 -25.45 23.48 -16.67
CA ASP A 246 -24.10 23.40 -16.08
C ASP A 246 -24.17 23.17 -14.58
N ASP A 247 -25.14 23.77 -13.88
CA ASP A 247 -25.36 23.58 -12.44
C ASP A 247 -25.57 22.08 -12.08
N ALA A 248 -26.18 21.32 -12.99
CA ALA A 248 -26.42 19.88 -12.80
C ALA A 248 -25.15 19.06 -12.98
N LEU A 249 -24.18 19.54 -13.76
CA LEU A 249 -22.92 18.86 -14.08
C LEU A 249 -21.79 19.17 -13.07
N LEU A 250 -22.04 20.03 -12.10
CA LEU A 250 -21.05 20.40 -11.08
C LEU A 250 -20.63 19.19 -10.24
N VAL A 251 -19.31 19.06 -10.04
CA VAL A 251 -18.65 18.09 -9.18
C VAL A 251 -17.97 18.78 -7.99
N SER A 252 -17.55 18.01 -6.98
CA SER A 252 -17.06 18.54 -5.70
C SER A 252 -15.78 19.39 -5.80
N GLY A 253 -14.97 19.16 -6.83
CA GLY A 253 -13.70 19.88 -7.05
C GLY A 253 -13.83 21.18 -7.86
N ASP A 254 -15.03 21.49 -8.37
CA ASP A 254 -15.24 22.66 -9.18
C ASP A 254 -15.32 23.95 -8.34
N ASP A 255 -14.90 25.08 -8.92
CA ASP A 255 -15.17 26.39 -8.35
C ASP A 255 -16.60 26.80 -8.72
N PHE A 256 -17.51 26.86 -7.74
CA PHE A 256 -18.91 27.20 -7.94
C PHE A 256 -19.40 28.25 -6.96
N GLY A 257 -20.46 28.97 -7.35
CA GLY A 257 -21.23 29.85 -6.50
C GLY A 257 -22.46 29.16 -5.95
N PHE A 258 -23.40 29.97 -5.44
CA PHE A 258 -24.69 29.47 -4.94
C PHE A 258 -25.85 30.30 -5.53
N ASN A 259 -26.90 29.58 -5.93
CA ASN A 259 -28.20 30.18 -6.21
C ASN A 259 -29.06 30.07 -4.97
N GLU A 260 -29.53 31.19 -4.46
CA GLU A 260 -30.39 31.28 -3.29
C GLU A 260 -31.76 31.79 -3.70
N THR A 261 -32.79 31.02 -3.39
CA THR A 261 -34.20 31.38 -3.65
C THR A 261 -34.99 31.35 -2.35
N SER A 262 -35.65 32.46 -2.05
CA SER A 262 -36.53 32.54 -0.90
C SER A 262 -37.94 32.88 -1.38
N GLY A 263 -38.92 32.04 -0.96
CA GLY A 263 -40.35 32.28 -1.18
C GLY A 263 -41.06 32.40 0.16
N PHE A 264 -41.93 33.40 0.30
CA PHE A 264 -42.82 33.58 1.42
C PHE A 264 -44.20 33.08 1.00
N PHE A 265 -44.89 32.40 1.91
CA PHE A 265 -46.22 31.79 1.74
C PHE A 265 -46.27 30.71 0.64
N GLU A 266 -47.23 29.84 0.69
CA GLU A 266 -47.51 28.93 -0.40
C GLU A 266 -48.24 29.68 -1.48
N ASP A 267 -47.69 29.67 -2.70
CA ASP A 267 -48.51 29.93 -3.87
C ASP A 267 -49.50 28.78 -3.96
N VAL A 268 -50.77 29.08 -3.75
CA VAL A 268 -51.91 28.15 -3.79
C VAL A 268 -52.12 27.67 -5.23
#